data_1c91290929333aea53566c70bdb66b24
#
_entry.id   1c91290929333aea53566c70bdb66b24
#
_cell.length_a   1.000
_cell.length_b   1.000
_cell.length_c   1.000
_cell.angle_alpha   90.00
_cell.angle_beta   90.00
_cell.angle_gamma   90.00
#
_symmetry.space_group_name_H-M   'P 1'
#
loop_
_entity.id
_entity.type
_entity.pdbx_description
1 polymer ?
#
loop_
_entity_poly.entity_id
_entity_poly.type
_entity_poly.pdbx_seq_one_letter_code
_entity_poly.pdbx_strand_id
1 'polypeptide(L)'
;MADLRKEQERDELHRAIWAIADELRGSVDGWDFKSYVLGMMFYRYISENLTNYINEGEIEAGNEGFDYALLSDEEAEQAREDLVKTKGFFILPSELFCNIRKKAESDENLNMTLETVFNHIEESAKGSESEDNFAGLFDDIDVNSNKLGATVAKRNAKLVKLIEGIAKMSLGNYKDSSIDAFGDAYEYLMSMYASNAGKSGGEFFTPQEVSELLTRIAVVGKTEVNKVYDPACGSGTFLLGA
;
A
#
# COMPACT_ATOMS: atom_id res chain seq x y z
N MET A 1 -25.51 -7.27 9.69
CA MET A 1 -24.26 -7.43 10.48
C MET A 1 -23.03 -7.23 9.63
N ALA A 2 -22.97 -7.77 8.38
CA ALA A 2 -21.82 -7.54 7.48
C ALA A 2 -21.65 -6.06 7.12
N ASP A 3 -22.73 -5.32 6.82
CA ASP A 3 -22.66 -3.90 6.46
C ASP A 3 -22.14 -3.01 7.61
N LEU A 4 -22.54 -3.28 8.85
CA LEU A 4 -22.03 -2.56 10.01
C LEU A 4 -20.53 -2.76 10.24
N ARG A 5 -20.02 -3.95 9.94
CA ARG A 5 -18.59 -4.23 10.04
C ARG A 5 -17.81 -3.46 8.98
N LYS A 6 -18.30 -3.43 7.74
CA LYS A 6 -17.68 -2.66 6.65
C LYS A 6 -17.63 -1.16 6.97
N GLU A 7 -18.74 -0.59 7.45
CA GLU A 7 -18.78 0.82 7.86
C GLU A 7 -17.78 1.12 8.98
N GLN A 8 -17.68 0.24 9.99
CA GLN A 8 -16.71 0.40 11.07
C GLN A 8 -15.26 0.36 10.58
N GLU A 9 -14.92 -0.59 9.73
CA GLU A 9 -13.57 -0.72 9.14
C GLU A 9 -13.21 0.52 8.32
N ARG A 10 -14.13 1.05 7.51
CA ARG A 10 -13.96 2.31 6.77
C ARG A 10 -13.77 3.51 7.69
N ASP A 11 -14.59 3.65 8.71
CA ASP A 11 -14.50 4.76 9.67
C ASP A 11 -13.17 4.75 10.43
N GLU A 12 -12.65 3.58 10.76
CA GLU A 12 -11.34 3.41 11.38
C GLU A 12 -10.22 3.81 10.43
N LEU A 13 -10.28 3.37 9.16
CA LEU A 13 -9.33 3.75 8.11
C LEU A 13 -9.33 5.26 7.88
N HIS A 14 -10.49 5.88 7.72
CA HIS A 14 -10.63 7.33 7.52
C HIS A 14 -10.09 8.13 8.70
N ARG A 15 -10.36 7.69 9.94
CA ARG A 15 -9.82 8.34 11.14
C ARG A 15 -8.30 8.23 11.21
N ALA A 16 -7.73 7.09 10.83
CA ALA A 16 -6.28 6.90 10.80
C ALA A 16 -5.62 7.79 9.73
N ILE A 17 -6.19 7.89 8.54
CA ILE A 17 -5.73 8.79 7.47
C ILE A 17 -5.80 10.24 7.94
N TRP A 18 -6.91 10.64 8.56
CA TRP A 18 -7.08 11.99 9.10
C TRP A 18 -6.03 12.35 10.16
N ALA A 19 -5.73 11.41 11.06
CA ALA A 19 -4.71 11.61 12.09
C ALA A 19 -3.32 11.84 11.47
N ILE A 20 -2.96 11.11 10.41
CA ILE A 20 -1.70 11.35 9.69
C ILE A 20 -1.72 12.73 9.01
N ALA A 21 -2.85 13.10 8.39
CA ALA A 21 -3.00 14.40 7.74
C ALA A 21 -2.83 15.56 8.74
N ASP A 22 -3.37 15.40 9.95
CA ASP A 22 -3.25 16.41 11.01
C ASP A 22 -1.80 16.57 11.51
N GLU A 23 -1.07 15.45 11.63
CA GLU A 23 0.35 15.47 12.00
C GLU A 23 1.27 16.05 10.94
N LEU A 24 0.93 15.91 9.65
CA LEU A 24 1.69 16.44 8.52
C LEU A 24 1.20 17.81 8.06
N ARG A 25 0.17 18.36 8.71
CA ARG A 25 -0.47 19.63 8.36
C ARG A 25 0.54 20.77 8.21
N GLY A 26 0.37 21.52 7.11
CA GLY A 26 1.18 22.72 6.81
C GLY A 26 2.58 22.44 6.25
N SER A 27 2.91 21.18 6.00
CA SER A 27 4.21 20.80 5.46
C SER A 27 4.17 20.08 4.13
N VAL A 28 3.09 19.32 3.88
CA VAL A 28 2.89 18.60 2.62
C VAL A 28 1.55 19.08 2.07
N ASP A 29 1.48 19.44 0.78
CA ASP A 29 0.19 19.79 0.19
C ASP A 29 -0.66 18.52 -0.03
N GLY A 30 -1.95 18.74 -0.30
CA GLY A 30 -2.88 17.64 -0.34
C GLY A 30 -2.58 16.57 -1.37
N TRP A 31 -1.99 16.96 -2.48
CA TRP A 31 -1.67 16.04 -3.56
C TRP A 31 -0.50 15.12 -3.18
N ASP A 32 0.59 15.72 -2.71
CA ASP A 32 1.76 14.94 -2.27
C ASP A 32 1.40 14.04 -1.08
N PHE A 33 0.54 14.53 -0.15
CA PHE A 33 0.09 13.73 0.98
C PHE A 33 -0.58 12.42 0.55
N LYS A 34 -1.43 12.46 -0.48
CA LYS A 34 -2.08 11.27 -1.05
C LYS A 34 -1.04 10.24 -1.47
N SER A 35 -0.03 10.65 -2.26
CA SER A 35 1.02 9.77 -2.76
C SER A 35 1.82 9.13 -1.62
N TYR A 36 2.19 9.90 -0.60
CA TYR A 36 2.89 9.36 0.57
C TYR A 36 2.06 8.33 1.34
N VAL A 37 0.77 8.59 1.56
CA VAL A 37 -0.09 7.66 2.30
C VAL A 37 -0.30 6.38 1.50
N LEU A 38 -0.71 6.49 0.23
CA LEU A 38 -1.02 5.33 -0.60
C LEU A 38 0.22 4.45 -0.83
N GLY A 39 1.35 5.05 -1.19
CA GLY A 39 2.56 4.27 -1.43
C GLY A 39 3.11 3.62 -0.17
N MET A 40 3.04 4.30 1.00
CA MET A 40 3.48 3.70 2.25
C MET A 40 2.51 2.60 2.72
N MET A 41 1.20 2.75 2.49
CA MET A 41 0.21 1.68 2.71
C MET A 41 0.53 0.48 1.82
N PHE A 42 0.83 0.71 0.54
CA PHE A 42 1.15 -0.35 -0.40
C PHE A 42 2.43 -1.08 0.01
N TYR A 43 3.49 -0.37 0.35
CA TYR A 43 4.73 -0.96 0.87
C TYR A 43 4.47 -1.85 2.08
N ARG A 44 3.69 -1.36 3.06
CA ARG A 44 3.29 -2.17 4.21
C ARG A 44 2.53 -3.43 3.77
N TYR A 45 1.55 -3.27 2.89
CA TYR A 45 0.70 -4.37 2.43
C TYR A 45 1.50 -5.47 1.74
N ILE A 46 2.37 -5.14 0.79
CA ILE A 46 3.19 -6.15 0.09
C ILE A 46 4.20 -6.81 1.03
N SER A 47 4.77 -6.06 2.00
CA SER A 47 5.65 -6.61 3.03
C SER A 47 4.93 -7.65 3.90
N GLU A 48 3.75 -7.30 4.41
CA GLU A 48 2.94 -8.19 5.25
C GLU A 48 2.47 -9.43 4.46
N ASN A 49 2.02 -9.25 3.21
CA ASN A 49 1.59 -10.36 2.36
C ASN A 49 2.72 -11.33 2.03
N LEU A 50 3.91 -10.82 1.71
CA LEU A 50 5.08 -11.66 1.45
C LEU A 50 5.45 -12.46 2.70
N THR A 51 5.55 -11.79 3.85
CA THR A 51 5.87 -12.43 5.12
C THR A 51 4.87 -13.52 5.47
N ASN A 52 3.57 -13.23 5.38
CA ASN A 52 2.52 -14.20 5.69
C ASN A 52 2.55 -15.40 4.75
N TYR A 53 2.76 -15.18 3.46
CA TYR A 53 2.85 -16.26 2.47
C TYR A 53 4.01 -17.22 2.78
N ILE A 54 5.19 -16.68 3.09
CA ILE A 54 6.37 -17.49 3.39
C ILE A 54 6.16 -18.23 4.72
N ASN A 55 5.68 -17.53 5.76
CA ASN A 55 5.45 -18.14 7.07
C ASN A 55 4.40 -19.27 7.01
N GLU A 56 3.30 -19.08 6.27
CA GLU A 56 2.29 -20.12 6.07
C GLU A 56 2.87 -21.35 5.37
N GLY A 57 3.65 -21.16 4.30
CA GLY A 57 4.31 -22.26 3.59
C GLY A 57 5.27 -23.05 4.47
N GLU A 58 6.05 -22.38 5.32
CA GLU A 58 6.97 -22.99 6.26
C GLU A 58 6.23 -23.75 7.38
N ILE A 59 5.12 -23.20 7.90
CA ILE A 59 4.28 -23.88 8.89
C ILE A 59 3.66 -25.14 8.27
N GLU A 60 3.18 -25.09 7.04
CA GLU A 60 2.66 -26.26 6.31
C GLU A 60 3.74 -27.33 6.07
N ALA A 61 5.00 -26.91 5.91
CA ALA A 61 6.17 -27.80 5.81
C ALA A 61 6.62 -28.39 7.17
N GLY A 62 5.99 -27.98 8.29
CA GLY A 62 6.27 -28.48 9.63
C GLY A 62 7.26 -27.63 10.45
N ASN A 63 7.62 -26.45 9.95
CA ASN A 63 8.52 -25.51 10.63
C ASN A 63 7.70 -24.57 11.54
N GLU A 64 7.07 -25.12 12.57
CA GLU A 64 6.32 -24.32 13.55
C GLU A 64 7.23 -23.30 14.24
N GLY A 65 6.83 -22.01 14.23
CA GLY A 65 7.59 -20.92 14.83
C GLY A 65 8.58 -20.22 13.88
N PHE A 66 8.60 -20.60 12.61
CA PHE A 66 9.32 -19.85 11.58
C PHE A 66 8.73 -18.43 11.41
N ASP A 67 9.61 -17.43 11.32
CA ASP A 67 9.23 -16.05 11.01
C ASP A 67 10.24 -15.46 10.02
N TYR A 68 9.79 -15.24 8.80
CA TYR A 68 10.60 -14.65 7.73
C TYR A 68 11.22 -13.32 8.13
N ALA A 69 10.53 -12.52 8.95
CA ALA A 69 11.03 -11.22 9.41
C ALA A 69 12.25 -11.32 10.36
N LEU A 70 12.57 -12.51 10.85
CA LEU A 70 13.71 -12.77 11.73
C LEU A 70 14.90 -13.40 11.02
N LEU A 71 14.77 -13.81 9.76
CA LEU A 71 15.89 -14.34 8.98
C LEU A 71 16.96 -13.26 8.72
N SER A 72 18.18 -13.70 8.48
CA SER A 72 19.20 -12.85 7.87
C SER A 72 18.91 -12.63 6.38
N ASP A 73 19.40 -11.51 5.84
CA ASP A 73 19.22 -11.21 4.41
C ASP A 73 19.93 -12.26 3.53
N GLU A 74 21.06 -12.83 3.98
CA GLU A 74 21.81 -13.88 3.28
C GLU A 74 21.02 -15.19 3.18
N GLU A 75 20.28 -15.55 4.24
CA GLU A 75 19.41 -16.74 4.21
C GLU A 75 18.22 -16.52 3.31
N ALA A 76 17.60 -15.35 3.39
CA ALA A 76 16.43 -15.01 2.57
C ALA A 76 16.76 -14.91 1.06
N GLU A 77 17.98 -14.45 0.73
CA GLU A 77 18.45 -14.32 -0.66
C GLU A 77 18.43 -15.65 -1.41
N GLN A 78 18.57 -16.78 -0.72
CA GLN A 78 18.51 -18.11 -1.32
C GLN A 78 17.15 -18.45 -1.91
N ALA A 79 16.07 -17.84 -1.41
CA ALA A 79 14.71 -18.04 -1.89
C ALA A 79 14.27 -16.98 -2.93
N ARG A 80 15.12 -16.00 -3.27
CA ARG A 80 14.76 -14.87 -4.14
C ARG A 80 14.16 -15.32 -5.47
N GLU A 81 14.83 -16.21 -6.20
CA GLU A 81 14.39 -16.65 -7.53
C GLU A 81 13.00 -17.30 -7.48
N ASP A 82 12.74 -18.15 -6.50
CA ASP A 82 11.46 -18.82 -6.34
C ASP A 82 10.35 -17.83 -5.92
N LEU A 83 10.66 -16.89 -5.05
CA LEU A 83 9.72 -15.87 -4.61
C LEU A 83 9.37 -14.90 -5.73
N VAL A 84 10.34 -14.42 -6.50
CA VAL A 84 10.09 -13.58 -7.68
C VAL A 84 9.25 -14.32 -8.71
N LYS A 85 9.52 -15.59 -8.96
CA LYS A 85 8.73 -16.40 -9.89
C LYS A 85 7.29 -16.61 -9.41
N THR A 86 7.07 -16.74 -8.10
CA THR A 86 5.77 -17.07 -7.52
C THR A 86 4.94 -15.84 -7.18
N LYS A 87 5.59 -14.79 -6.65
CA LYS A 87 4.96 -13.54 -6.18
C LYS A 87 5.18 -12.35 -7.09
N GLY A 88 6.16 -12.43 -7.99
CA GLY A 88 6.51 -11.36 -8.91
C GLY A 88 7.49 -10.32 -8.35
N PHE A 89 7.83 -10.40 -7.06
CA PHE A 89 8.76 -9.49 -6.38
C PHE A 89 9.42 -10.15 -5.17
N PHE A 90 10.41 -9.46 -4.61
CA PHE A 90 11.12 -9.90 -3.41
C PHE A 90 11.43 -8.71 -2.50
N ILE A 91 11.38 -8.93 -1.18
CA ILE A 91 11.78 -7.95 -0.15
C ILE A 91 12.66 -8.68 0.85
N LEU A 92 13.85 -8.14 1.13
CA LEU A 92 14.75 -8.67 2.15
C LEU A 92 14.12 -8.53 3.56
N PRO A 93 14.41 -9.44 4.50
CA PRO A 93 13.94 -9.32 5.87
C PRO A 93 14.24 -7.97 6.51
N SER A 94 15.47 -7.45 6.33
CA SER A 94 15.85 -6.13 6.86
C SER A 94 15.06 -4.97 6.27
N GLU A 95 14.45 -5.15 5.08
CA GLU A 95 13.70 -4.18 4.30
C GLU A 95 12.18 -4.32 4.47
N LEU A 96 11.70 -5.30 5.24
CA LEU A 96 10.28 -5.42 5.55
C LEU A 96 9.79 -4.21 6.35
N PHE A 97 8.56 -3.76 6.07
CA PHE A 97 7.96 -2.62 6.75
C PHE A 97 8.05 -2.71 8.28
N CYS A 98 7.81 -3.88 8.86
CA CYS A 98 7.89 -4.11 10.30
C CYS A 98 9.31 -3.89 10.85
N ASN A 99 10.35 -4.24 10.10
CA ASN A 99 11.75 -4.12 10.52
C ASN A 99 12.29 -2.69 10.27
N ILE A 100 11.90 -2.05 9.17
CA ILE A 100 12.16 -0.62 8.94
C ILE A 100 11.51 0.21 10.06
N ARG A 101 10.24 -0.05 10.39
CA ARG A 101 9.54 0.63 11.48
C ARG A 101 10.29 0.55 12.81
N LYS A 102 10.78 -0.64 13.19
CA LYS A 102 11.53 -0.84 14.45
C LYS A 102 12.78 0.04 14.57
N LYS A 103 13.39 0.38 13.44
CA LYS A 103 14.65 1.16 13.37
C LYS A 103 14.40 2.64 13.04
N ALA A 104 13.19 3.01 12.59
CA ALA A 104 12.88 4.29 11.97
C ALA A 104 13.26 5.51 12.84
N GLU A 105 12.98 5.46 14.15
CA GLU A 105 13.32 6.58 15.07
C GLU A 105 14.82 6.76 15.27
N SER A 106 15.61 5.70 15.15
CA SER A 106 17.07 5.72 15.35
C SER A 106 17.87 5.85 14.05
N ASP A 107 17.22 5.70 12.89
CA ASP A 107 17.89 5.81 11.60
C ASP A 107 18.00 7.28 11.16
N GLU A 108 19.20 7.84 11.30
CA GLU A 108 19.51 9.22 10.87
C GLU A 108 19.40 9.42 9.36
N ASN A 109 19.42 8.33 8.57
CA ASN A 109 19.32 8.31 7.11
C ASN A 109 18.04 7.62 6.61
N LEU A 110 16.95 7.63 7.39
CA LEU A 110 15.71 6.92 7.08
C LEU A 110 15.17 7.24 5.67
N ASN A 111 15.31 8.48 5.20
CA ASN A 111 14.93 8.86 3.85
C ASN A 111 15.73 8.07 2.79
N MET A 112 17.04 7.91 2.96
CA MET A 112 17.87 7.14 2.03
C MET A 112 17.59 5.63 2.15
N THR A 113 17.34 5.15 3.37
CA THR A 113 16.96 3.76 3.62
C THR A 113 15.67 3.42 2.88
N LEU A 114 14.63 4.26 2.99
CA LEU A 114 13.37 4.04 2.28
C LEU A 114 13.52 4.11 0.76
N GLU A 115 14.28 5.07 0.24
CA GLU A 115 14.58 5.15 -1.20
C GLU A 115 15.26 3.87 -1.70
N THR A 116 16.24 3.37 -0.96
CA THR A 116 16.92 2.10 -1.28
C THR A 116 15.95 0.93 -1.27
N VAL A 117 15.09 0.82 -0.26
CA VAL A 117 14.09 -0.24 -0.16
C VAL A 117 13.13 -0.21 -1.36
N PHE A 118 12.61 0.95 -1.72
CA PHE A 118 11.69 1.10 -2.85
C PHE A 118 12.36 0.69 -4.18
N ASN A 119 13.59 1.15 -4.40
CA ASN A 119 14.37 0.75 -5.57
C ASN A 119 14.63 -0.76 -5.59
N HIS A 120 14.99 -1.38 -4.46
CA HIS A 120 15.23 -2.82 -4.39
C HIS A 120 13.97 -3.64 -4.67
N ILE A 121 12.80 -3.20 -4.21
CA ILE A 121 11.52 -3.86 -4.51
C ILE A 121 11.24 -3.81 -6.01
N GLU A 122 11.34 -2.63 -6.63
CA GLU A 122 11.14 -2.48 -8.08
C GLU A 122 12.16 -3.29 -8.89
N GLU A 123 13.44 -3.22 -8.50
CA GLU A 123 14.51 -3.97 -9.16
C GLU A 123 14.35 -5.48 -9.03
N SER A 124 13.78 -5.97 -7.93
CA SER A 124 13.56 -7.39 -7.73
C SER A 124 12.60 -8.00 -8.76
N ALA A 125 11.68 -7.21 -9.29
CA ALA A 125 10.70 -7.63 -10.29
C ALA A 125 11.24 -7.62 -11.73
N LYS A 126 12.42 -7.04 -11.99
CA LYS A 126 13.00 -6.97 -13.34
C LYS A 126 13.22 -8.36 -13.93
N GLY A 127 12.81 -8.54 -15.18
CA GLY A 127 12.89 -9.81 -15.90
C GLY A 127 11.80 -10.82 -15.51
N SER A 128 10.90 -10.49 -14.60
CA SER A 128 9.72 -11.30 -14.26
C SER A 128 8.47 -10.85 -15.05
N GLU A 129 7.40 -11.64 -15.00
CA GLU A 129 6.10 -11.25 -15.58
C GLU A 129 5.46 -10.03 -14.87
N SER A 130 5.97 -9.66 -13.70
CA SER A 130 5.50 -8.53 -12.90
C SER A 130 6.30 -7.24 -13.11
N GLU A 131 7.33 -7.24 -13.98
CA GLU A 131 8.20 -6.08 -14.20
C GLU A 131 7.41 -4.80 -14.48
N ASP A 132 6.47 -4.86 -15.42
CA ASP A 132 5.64 -3.70 -15.80
C ASP A 132 4.75 -3.19 -14.65
N ASN A 133 4.41 -4.07 -13.69
CA ASN A 133 3.57 -3.70 -12.54
C ASN A 133 4.36 -3.01 -11.43
N PHE A 134 5.67 -3.27 -11.35
CA PHE A 134 6.54 -2.72 -10.31
C PHE A 134 7.39 -1.54 -10.81
N ALA A 135 7.57 -1.37 -12.11
CA ALA A 135 8.35 -0.28 -12.67
C ALA A 135 7.73 1.09 -12.34
N GLY A 136 8.45 1.91 -11.59
CA GLY A 136 8.02 3.25 -11.17
C GLY A 136 6.87 3.26 -10.14
N LEU A 137 6.65 2.16 -9.44
CA LEU A 137 5.58 2.02 -8.46
C LEU A 137 5.67 3.03 -7.31
N PHE A 138 6.90 3.40 -6.95
CA PHE A 138 7.18 4.33 -5.87
C PHE A 138 7.66 5.71 -6.35
N ASP A 139 7.65 6.00 -7.65
CA ASP A 139 8.12 7.28 -8.23
C ASP A 139 7.42 8.52 -7.65
N ASP A 140 6.16 8.38 -7.27
CA ASP A 140 5.38 9.46 -6.68
C ASP A 140 5.72 9.74 -5.20
N ILE A 141 6.61 8.93 -4.57
CA ILE A 141 7.00 9.06 -3.16
C ILE A 141 8.41 9.63 -3.06
N ASP A 142 8.55 10.95 -3.20
CA ASP A 142 9.84 11.61 -3.00
C ASP A 142 10.18 11.78 -1.51
N VAL A 143 10.80 10.76 -0.92
CA VAL A 143 11.25 10.76 0.49
C VAL A 143 12.35 11.79 0.77
N ASN A 144 12.96 12.35 -0.27
CA ASN A 144 13.99 13.39 -0.20
C ASN A 144 13.43 14.80 -0.40
N SER A 145 12.12 14.93 -0.65
CA SER A 145 11.47 16.22 -0.93
C SER A 145 11.66 17.25 0.18
N ASN A 146 11.97 18.47 -0.24
CA ASN A 146 11.99 19.63 0.67
C ASN A 146 10.61 19.94 1.28
N LYS A 147 9.52 19.43 0.68
CA LYS A 147 8.15 19.54 1.22
C LYS A 147 8.00 18.76 2.53
N LEU A 148 8.70 17.63 2.70
CA LEU A 148 8.78 16.92 3.97
C LEU A 148 9.59 17.71 5.01
N GLY A 149 10.61 18.45 4.59
CA GLY A 149 11.43 19.27 5.48
C GLY A 149 12.71 19.75 4.82
N ALA A 150 13.15 20.96 5.20
CA ALA A 150 14.34 21.57 4.63
C ALA A 150 15.66 20.89 5.02
N THR A 151 15.65 20.00 6.03
CA THR A 151 16.81 19.22 6.48
C THR A 151 16.48 17.75 6.56
N VAL A 152 17.48 16.86 6.44
CA VAL A 152 17.32 15.40 6.57
C VAL A 152 16.60 15.06 7.87
N ALA A 153 17.02 15.61 9.00
CA ALA A 153 16.39 15.35 10.30
C ALA A 153 14.89 15.74 10.33
N LYS A 154 14.50 16.84 9.68
CA LYS A 154 13.09 17.22 9.58
C LYS A 154 12.29 16.30 8.66
N ARG A 155 12.88 15.86 7.54
CA ARG A 155 12.27 14.89 6.66
C ARG A 155 12.06 13.56 7.38
N ASN A 156 13.10 13.03 8.02
CA ASN A 156 13.04 11.77 8.75
C ASN A 156 12.03 11.79 9.89
N ALA A 157 11.95 12.88 10.65
CA ALA A 157 10.93 13.02 11.69
C ALA A 157 9.49 12.91 11.15
N LYS A 158 9.22 13.34 9.91
CA LYS A 158 7.91 13.18 9.27
C LYS A 158 7.70 11.79 8.70
N LEU A 159 8.74 11.20 8.12
CA LEU A 159 8.69 9.82 7.64
C LEU A 159 8.41 8.84 8.79
N VAL A 160 9.03 9.06 9.97
CA VAL A 160 8.71 8.30 11.19
C VAL A 160 7.23 8.42 11.55
N LYS A 161 6.68 9.64 11.57
CA LYS A 161 5.26 9.84 11.86
C LYS A 161 4.34 9.17 10.83
N LEU A 162 4.70 9.24 9.55
CA LEU A 162 3.98 8.56 8.47
C LEU A 162 3.99 7.05 8.67
N ILE A 163 5.16 6.44 8.90
CA ILE A 163 5.32 5.01 9.15
C ILE A 163 4.48 4.58 10.37
N GLU A 164 4.57 5.32 11.48
CA GLU A 164 3.80 5.02 12.68
C GLU A 164 2.29 5.19 12.50
N GLY A 165 1.87 6.19 11.73
CA GLY A 165 0.47 6.38 11.36
C GLY A 165 -0.06 5.23 10.52
N ILE A 166 0.68 4.86 9.46
CA ILE A 166 0.35 3.73 8.58
C ILE A 166 0.33 2.41 9.37
N ALA A 167 1.26 2.21 10.31
CA ALA A 167 1.31 0.99 11.13
C ALA A 167 0.07 0.79 12.02
N LYS A 168 -0.63 1.86 12.38
CA LYS A 168 -1.87 1.81 13.18
C LYS A 168 -3.13 1.52 12.37
N MET A 169 -3.05 1.61 11.03
CA MET A 169 -4.21 1.32 10.18
C MET A 169 -4.53 -0.17 10.20
N SER A 170 -5.83 -0.50 10.19
CA SER A 170 -6.29 -1.85 9.88
C SER A 170 -6.39 -1.97 8.37
N LEU A 171 -5.46 -2.68 7.73
CA LEU A 171 -5.51 -2.97 6.29
C LEU A 171 -6.23 -4.30 5.99
N GLY A 172 -6.72 -4.98 7.05
CA GLY A 172 -7.21 -6.35 6.94
C GLY A 172 -6.09 -7.34 6.60
N ASN A 173 -6.41 -8.62 6.62
CA ASN A 173 -5.56 -9.62 5.97
C ASN A 173 -6.22 -10.01 4.64
N TYR A 174 -5.41 -10.36 3.65
CA TYR A 174 -5.87 -10.65 2.28
C TYR A 174 -6.95 -11.76 2.18
N LYS A 175 -7.12 -12.57 3.25
CA LYS A 175 -8.13 -13.63 3.32
C LYS A 175 -9.47 -13.18 3.92
N ASP A 176 -9.46 -12.18 4.81
CA ASP A 176 -10.60 -11.83 5.66
C ASP A 176 -11.01 -10.36 5.60
N SER A 177 -10.38 -9.56 4.73
CA SER A 177 -10.74 -8.15 4.59
C SER A 177 -12.17 -8.01 4.06
N SER A 178 -13.00 -7.25 4.75
CA SER A 178 -14.37 -6.97 4.31
C SER A 178 -14.44 -5.71 3.42
N ILE A 179 -13.36 -4.93 3.39
CA ILE A 179 -13.25 -3.72 2.56
C ILE A 179 -12.02 -3.78 1.65
N ASP A 180 -12.09 -3.07 0.54
CA ASP A 180 -10.90 -2.70 -0.23
C ASP A 180 -10.22 -1.50 0.44
N ALA A 181 -9.29 -1.77 1.36
CA ALA A 181 -8.64 -0.72 2.14
C ALA A 181 -7.87 0.30 1.28
N PHE A 182 -7.37 -0.12 0.11
CA PHE A 182 -6.66 0.79 -0.81
C PHE A 182 -7.64 1.64 -1.61
N GLY A 183 -8.68 1.05 -2.17
CA GLY A 183 -9.74 1.77 -2.87
C GLY A 183 -10.44 2.76 -1.95
N ASP A 184 -10.83 2.32 -0.76
CA ASP A 184 -11.47 3.18 0.25
C ASP A 184 -10.54 4.33 0.70
N ALA A 185 -9.22 4.07 0.89
CA ALA A 185 -8.25 5.12 1.22
C ALA A 185 -8.08 6.11 0.07
N TYR A 186 -8.00 5.62 -1.17
CA TYR A 186 -7.89 6.46 -2.37
C TYR A 186 -9.10 7.38 -2.51
N GLU A 187 -10.31 6.82 -2.44
CA GLU A 187 -11.56 7.58 -2.54
C GLU A 187 -11.65 8.64 -1.43
N TYR A 188 -11.32 8.26 -0.20
CA TYR A 188 -11.32 9.18 0.93
C TYR A 188 -10.33 10.32 0.75
N LEU A 189 -9.07 10.02 0.36
CA LEU A 189 -8.05 11.00 0.07
C LEU A 189 -8.47 11.94 -1.07
N MET A 190 -9.07 11.40 -2.14
CA MET A 190 -9.59 12.21 -3.23
C MET A 190 -10.72 13.15 -2.75
N SER A 191 -11.64 12.67 -1.93
CA SER A 191 -12.73 13.49 -1.38
C SER A 191 -12.23 14.60 -0.48
N MET A 192 -11.21 14.33 0.36
CA MET A 192 -10.59 15.32 1.24
C MET A 192 -9.94 16.47 0.48
N TYR A 193 -9.35 16.17 -0.68
CA TYR A 193 -8.54 17.13 -1.43
C TYR A 193 -9.24 17.68 -2.69
N ALA A 194 -10.29 17.03 -3.18
CA ALA A 194 -11.09 17.53 -4.31
C ALA A 194 -11.71 18.92 -4.03
N SER A 195 -12.09 19.19 -2.80
CA SER A 195 -12.60 20.51 -2.38
C SER A 195 -11.55 21.62 -2.40
N ASN A 196 -10.28 21.28 -2.28
CA ASN A 196 -9.14 22.21 -2.35
C ASN A 196 -8.56 22.32 -3.77
N ALA A 197 -8.92 21.42 -4.66
CA ALA A 197 -8.38 21.30 -6.02
C ALA A 197 -9.06 22.22 -7.05
N GLY A 198 -9.61 23.34 -6.66
CA GLY A 198 -10.06 24.37 -7.61
C GLY A 198 -9.01 24.82 -8.64
N LYS A 199 -7.84 24.18 -8.66
CA LYS A 199 -6.73 24.39 -9.59
C LYS A 199 -6.27 23.17 -10.37
N SER A 200 -6.69 21.95 -10.01
CA SER A 200 -6.35 20.72 -10.75
C SER A 200 -7.64 20.06 -11.22
N GLY A 201 -8.24 20.61 -12.29
CA GLY A 201 -9.42 20.04 -12.86
C GLY A 201 -9.16 18.65 -13.40
N GLY A 202 -9.91 17.64 -12.94
CA GLY A 202 -10.12 16.44 -13.69
C GLY A 202 -9.97 15.09 -13.02
N GLU A 203 -9.54 14.97 -11.78
CA GLU A 203 -9.63 13.66 -11.11
C GLU A 203 -10.97 13.54 -10.40
N PHE A 204 -11.90 12.87 -11.06
CA PHE A 204 -13.16 12.43 -10.47
C PHE A 204 -13.09 10.92 -10.29
N PHE A 205 -13.55 10.44 -9.16
CA PHE A 205 -13.74 9.01 -8.91
C PHE A 205 -15.24 8.68 -8.97
N THR A 206 -15.55 7.45 -9.32
CA THR A 206 -16.93 6.97 -9.25
C THR A 206 -17.18 6.43 -7.85
N PRO A 207 -18.17 6.95 -7.10
CA PRO A 207 -18.50 6.42 -5.76
C PRO A 207 -18.74 4.92 -5.81
N GLN A 208 -18.32 4.23 -4.76
CA GLN A 208 -18.37 2.76 -4.71
C GLN A 208 -19.78 2.20 -4.92
N GLU A 209 -20.80 2.85 -4.35
CA GLU A 209 -22.21 2.43 -4.48
C GLU A 209 -22.69 2.53 -5.94
N VAL A 210 -22.18 3.52 -6.69
CA VAL A 210 -22.48 3.67 -8.11
C VAL A 210 -21.76 2.60 -8.93
N SER A 211 -20.49 2.33 -8.61
CA SER A 211 -19.69 1.24 -9.22
C SER A 211 -20.37 -0.11 -9.02
N GLU A 212 -20.77 -0.42 -7.78
CA GLU A 212 -21.47 -1.67 -7.46
C GLU A 212 -22.78 -1.80 -8.24
N LEU A 213 -23.58 -0.73 -8.31
CA LEU A 213 -24.82 -0.73 -9.07
C LEU A 213 -24.57 -0.99 -10.56
N LEU A 214 -23.59 -0.31 -11.15
CA LEU A 214 -23.28 -0.46 -12.59
C LEU A 214 -22.71 -1.86 -12.88
N THR A 215 -21.85 -2.39 -12.02
CA THR A 215 -21.33 -3.76 -12.15
C THR A 215 -22.47 -4.79 -12.08
N ARG A 216 -23.37 -4.66 -11.09
CA ARG A 216 -24.54 -5.55 -10.98
C ARG A 216 -25.45 -5.49 -12.20
N ILE A 217 -25.63 -4.30 -12.80
CA ILE A 217 -26.39 -4.15 -14.05
C ILE A 217 -25.66 -4.84 -15.21
N ALA A 218 -24.34 -4.65 -15.31
CA ALA A 218 -23.55 -5.23 -16.41
C ALA A 218 -23.53 -6.76 -16.40
N VAL A 219 -23.59 -7.40 -15.21
CA VAL A 219 -23.56 -8.86 -15.05
C VAL A 219 -24.95 -9.50 -14.86
N VAL A 220 -26.03 -8.73 -14.99
CA VAL A 220 -27.40 -9.26 -14.85
C VAL A 220 -27.62 -10.48 -15.75
N GLY A 221 -28.09 -11.57 -15.14
CA GLY A 221 -28.39 -12.82 -15.84
C GLY A 221 -27.14 -13.65 -16.20
N LYS A 222 -25.97 -13.27 -15.74
CA LYS A 222 -24.73 -14.06 -15.91
C LYS A 222 -24.40 -14.77 -14.61
N THR A 223 -23.91 -16.01 -14.74
CA THR A 223 -23.42 -16.83 -13.62
C THR A 223 -21.88 -16.85 -13.56
N GLU A 224 -21.24 -16.55 -14.69
CA GLU A 224 -19.79 -16.49 -14.84
C GLU A 224 -19.42 -15.40 -15.83
N VAL A 225 -18.28 -14.78 -15.64
CA VAL A 225 -17.69 -13.75 -16.51
C VAL A 225 -16.28 -14.18 -16.92
N ASN A 226 -16.06 -14.38 -18.24
CA ASN A 226 -14.76 -14.81 -18.74
C ASN A 226 -13.71 -13.70 -18.80
N LYS A 227 -14.13 -12.49 -19.08
CA LYS A 227 -13.27 -11.30 -19.19
C LYS A 227 -14.07 -10.06 -18.82
N VAL A 228 -13.42 -9.17 -18.11
CA VAL A 228 -13.92 -7.83 -17.80
C VAL A 228 -12.98 -6.81 -18.43
N TYR A 229 -13.52 -5.80 -19.07
CA TYR A 229 -12.77 -4.70 -19.66
C TYR A 229 -13.41 -3.37 -19.28
N ASP A 230 -12.64 -2.52 -18.64
CA ASP A 230 -13.02 -1.16 -18.32
C ASP A 230 -12.07 -0.19 -19.04
N PRO A 231 -12.55 0.56 -20.06
CA PRO A 231 -11.72 1.48 -20.84
C PRO A 231 -11.32 2.75 -20.07
N ALA A 232 -11.88 2.95 -18.87
CA ALA A 232 -11.66 4.13 -18.02
C ALA A 232 -11.51 3.71 -16.54
N CYS A 233 -10.73 2.66 -16.30
CA CYS A 233 -10.74 1.90 -15.05
C CYS A 233 -10.40 2.73 -13.79
N GLY A 234 -9.67 3.84 -13.92
CA GLY A 234 -9.28 4.65 -12.76
C GLY A 234 -8.62 3.81 -11.68
N SER A 235 -9.26 3.75 -10.50
CA SER A 235 -8.83 2.90 -9.36
C SER A 235 -9.17 1.41 -9.52
N GLY A 236 -9.82 1.01 -10.61
CA GLY A 236 -10.22 -0.39 -10.84
C GLY A 236 -11.49 -0.82 -10.12
N THR A 237 -12.25 0.07 -9.51
CA THR A 237 -13.42 -0.24 -8.67
C THR A 237 -14.47 -1.09 -9.41
N PHE A 238 -14.69 -0.84 -10.72
CA PHE A 238 -15.59 -1.68 -11.54
C PHE A 238 -15.03 -3.08 -11.79
N LEU A 239 -13.72 -3.20 -11.96
CA LEU A 239 -13.07 -4.50 -12.22
C LEU A 239 -13.09 -5.38 -10.98
N LEU A 240 -12.98 -4.79 -9.78
CA LEU A 240 -13.04 -5.48 -8.50
C LEU A 240 -14.46 -5.91 -8.13
N GLY A 241 -15.48 -5.24 -8.66
CA GLY A 241 -16.88 -5.54 -8.40
C GLY A 241 -17.48 -6.61 -9.32
N ALA A 242 -16.80 -6.99 -10.38
CA ALA A 242 -17.28 -7.92 -11.40
C ALA A 242 -16.85 -9.36 -11.13
#